data_77522caabdee4f8159bd716c4ce7ebac
#
_entry.id   77522caabdee4f8159bd716c4ce7ebac
#
_cell.length_a   1.000
_cell.length_b   1.000
_cell.length_c   1.000
_cell.angle_alpha   90.00
_cell.angle_beta   90.00
_cell.angle_gamma   90.00
#
_symmetry.space_group_name_H-M   'P 1'
#
loop_
_entity.id
_entity.type
_entity.pdbx_description
1 polymer ?
#
loop_
_entity_poly.entity_id
_entity_poly.type
_entity_poly.pdbx_seq_one_letter_code
_entity_poly.pdbx_strand_id
1 'polypeptide(L)'
;MLTGLSIQIPHSELLKDIVRWLLFVGDSVNGYTDAKRITAGVTWTLKYEWLFYFSLPLLFLILKNKVATTLIIIVCMLLLINNFKFHSIIDSRYFIFFMIGGISNYICKLLENNIKLIEILRNRLISIILMVLLIYVFFSGVGIFNIFSIIILLLFFIAIVCGNNLFGALTLKGARLLGEISYSIYLIHGCVIFSIFILMNKFSGLSLSEYLILMPFVTIAVVFISSLTYRFIEAPCINIGKKIQNIYRFNEKKSIVMC
;
A
#
# COMPACT_ATOMS: atom_id res chain seq x y z
N MET A 1 -4.59 6.20 -29.32
CA MET A 1 -3.83 7.26 -30.00
C MET A 1 -4.03 8.55 -29.23
N LEU A 2 -2.96 9.09 -28.66
CA LEU A 2 -2.97 10.44 -28.10
C LEU A 2 -2.77 11.42 -29.27
N THR A 3 -3.79 11.59 -30.07
CA THR A 3 -3.76 12.48 -31.23
C THR A 3 -4.12 13.89 -30.79
N GLY A 4 -3.11 14.69 -30.52
CA GLY A 4 -3.24 16.12 -30.31
C GLY A 4 -3.52 16.56 -28.88
N LEU A 5 -2.83 17.61 -28.44
CA LEU A 5 -3.03 18.33 -27.17
C LEU A 5 -4.32 19.18 -27.19
N SER A 6 -5.32 18.80 -28.01
CA SER A 6 -6.59 19.53 -28.12
C SER A 6 -7.54 19.11 -26.98
N ILE A 7 -8.14 20.10 -26.35
CA ILE A 7 -9.21 19.89 -25.38
C ILE A 7 -10.45 19.41 -26.13
N GLN A 8 -10.93 18.20 -25.79
CA GLN A 8 -12.07 17.55 -26.45
C GLN A 8 -13.39 17.76 -25.72
N ILE A 9 -13.35 18.23 -24.47
CA ILE A 9 -14.52 18.43 -23.61
C ILE A 9 -14.58 19.88 -23.12
N PRO A 10 -15.75 20.35 -22.68
CA PRO A 10 -15.89 21.68 -22.07
C PRO A 10 -14.93 21.89 -20.89
N HIS A 11 -14.41 23.08 -20.70
CA HIS A 11 -13.48 23.40 -19.62
C HIS A 11 -14.01 23.04 -18.22
N SER A 12 -15.32 23.16 -17.99
CA SER A 12 -15.96 22.79 -16.73
C SER A 12 -15.90 21.29 -16.46
N GLU A 13 -15.98 20.45 -17.49
CA GLU A 13 -15.86 19.00 -17.37
C GLU A 13 -14.41 18.57 -17.23
N LEU A 14 -13.50 19.23 -17.95
CA LEU A 14 -12.08 19.00 -17.77
C LEU A 14 -11.63 19.29 -16.34
N LEU A 15 -12.11 20.39 -15.75
CA LEU A 15 -11.82 20.72 -14.35
C LEU A 15 -12.36 19.64 -13.39
N LYS A 16 -13.57 19.13 -13.62
CA LYS A 16 -14.12 18.02 -12.85
C LYS A 16 -13.28 16.74 -12.97
N ASP A 17 -12.82 16.43 -14.17
CA ASP A 17 -11.93 15.28 -14.40
C ASP A 17 -10.61 15.44 -13.65
N ILE A 18 -9.98 16.61 -13.70
CA ILE A 18 -8.75 16.91 -12.95
C ILE A 18 -8.97 16.73 -11.44
N VAL A 19 -10.08 17.30 -10.91
CA VAL A 19 -10.40 17.14 -9.47
C VAL A 19 -10.61 15.67 -9.10
N ARG A 20 -11.31 14.90 -9.93
CA ARG A 20 -11.51 13.46 -9.71
C ARG A 20 -10.17 12.70 -9.70
N TRP A 21 -9.25 13.05 -10.59
CA TRP A 21 -7.92 12.46 -10.62
C TRP A 21 -7.10 12.82 -9.39
N LEU A 22 -7.15 14.07 -8.93
CA LEU A 22 -6.51 14.50 -7.68
C LEU A 22 -7.06 13.75 -6.46
N LEU A 23 -8.34 13.37 -6.49
CA LEU A 23 -8.99 12.59 -5.43
C LEU A 23 -8.89 11.07 -5.64
N PHE A 24 -8.15 10.59 -6.65
CA PHE A 24 -7.97 9.17 -7.01
C PHE A 24 -9.27 8.42 -7.32
N VAL A 25 -10.30 9.11 -7.78
CA VAL A 25 -11.60 8.55 -8.20
C VAL A 25 -11.87 8.74 -9.68
N GLY A 26 -10.92 9.28 -10.43
CA GLY A 26 -11.02 9.55 -11.86
C GLY A 26 -10.69 8.30 -12.69
N ASP A 27 -11.53 8.02 -13.69
CA ASP A 27 -11.32 6.95 -14.67
C ASP A 27 -11.04 7.52 -16.08
N SER A 28 -11.54 8.74 -16.36
CA SER A 28 -11.42 9.43 -17.63
C SER A 28 -10.69 10.77 -17.50
N VAL A 29 -10.08 11.22 -18.58
CA VAL A 29 -9.49 12.58 -18.70
C VAL A 29 -9.69 13.06 -20.13
N ASN A 30 -10.20 14.29 -20.29
CA ASN A 30 -10.34 14.95 -21.57
C ASN A 30 -11.07 14.09 -22.63
N GLY A 31 -12.14 13.38 -22.23
CA GLY A 31 -12.91 12.51 -23.12
C GLY A 31 -12.33 11.09 -23.32
N TYR A 32 -11.14 10.80 -22.81
CA TYR A 32 -10.56 9.45 -22.83
C TYR A 32 -11.07 8.63 -21.64
N THR A 33 -11.91 7.63 -21.90
CA THR A 33 -12.59 6.83 -20.86
C THR A 33 -11.66 5.83 -20.15
N ASP A 34 -10.52 5.52 -20.75
CA ASP A 34 -9.58 4.48 -20.28
C ASP A 34 -8.26 5.07 -19.75
N ALA A 35 -8.28 6.33 -19.30
CA ALA A 35 -7.08 7.03 -18.84
C ALA A 35 -6.39 6.33 -17.64
N LYS A 36 -7.14 5.58 -16.83
CA LYS A 36 -6.59 4.75 -15.73
C LYS A 36 -5.57 3.70 -16.17
N ARG A 37 -5.56 3.31 -17.45
CA ARG A 37 -4.53 2.40 -17.99
C ARG A 37 -3.13 3.00 -17.91
N ILE A 38 -3.00 4.34 -17.96
CA ILE A 38 -1.72 5.04 -17.85
C ILE A 38 -1.04 4.72 -16.51
N THR A 39 -1.82 4.59 -15.46
CA THR A 39 -1.34 4.28 -14.11
C THR A 39 -1.45 2.78 -13.77
N ALA A 40 -1.69 1.91 -14.75
CA ALA A 40 -2.01 0.48 -14.54
C ALA A 40 -3.15 0.26 -13.53
N GLY A 41 -4.02 1.25 -13.37
CA GLY A 41 -5.17 1.19 -12.48
C GLY A 41 -4.85 1.23 -10.99
N VAL A 42 -3.60 1.49 -10.56
CA VAL A 42 -3.19 1.40 -9.14
C VAL A 42 -3.76 2.52 -8.26
N THR A 43 -4.29 3.59 -8.83
CA THR A 43 -4.81 4.75 -8.10
C THR A 43 -5.97 4.41 -7.16
N TRP A 44 -6.66 3.27 -7.37
CA TRP A 44 -7.80 2.86 -6.53
C TRP A 44 -7.41 2.60 -5.07
N THR A 45 -6.17 2.19 -4.77
CA THR A 45 -5.72 1.94 -3.39
C THR A 45 -5.39 3.23 -2.66
N LEU A 46 -4.93 4.26 -3.39
CA LEU A 46 -4.53 5.54 -2.80
C LEU A 46 -5.67 6.22 -2.04
N LYS A 47 -6.92 6.08 -2.51
CA LYS A 47 -8.08 6.60 -1.78
C LYS A 47 -8.24 5.99 -0.39
N TYR A 48 -7.93 4.68 -0.22
CA TYR A 48 -7.97 4.02 1.09
C TYR A 48 -6.83 4.47 1.99
N GLU A 49 -5.64 4.64 1.44
CA GLU A 49 -4.48 5.17 2.17
C GLU A 49 -4.76 6.60 2.66
N TRP A 50 -5.29 7.47 1.81
CA TRP A 50 -5.66 8.82 2.19
C TRP A 50 -6.71 8.83 3.28
N LEU A 51 -7.79 8.06 3.14
CA LEU A 51 -8.82 7.93 4.17
C LEU A 51 -8.23 7.44 5.48
N PHE A 52 -7.33 6.44 5.43
CA PHE A 52 -6.64 5.95 6.61
C PHE A 52 -5.79 7.04 7.25
N TYR A 53 -4.92 7.72 6.51
CA TYR A 53 -4.06 8.78 7.06
C TYR A 53 -4.87 9.96 7.64
N PHE A 54 -5.93 10.39 6.97
CA PHE A 54 -6.82 11.44 7.50
C PHE A 54 -7.60 10.98 8.74
N SER A 55 -7.88 9.69 8.88
CA SER A 55 -8.53 9.15 10.07
C SER A 55 -7.60 8.99 11.28
N LEU A 56 -6.26 8.93 11.10
CA LEU A 56 -5.31 8.70 12.18
C LEU A 56 -5.41 9.69 13.35
N PRO A 57 -5.54 11.02 13.16
CA PRO A 57 -5.69 11.95 14.28
C PRO A 57 -6.95 11.67 15.10
N LEU A 58 -8.07 11.36 14.42
CA LEU A 58 -9.33 11.01 15.05
C LEU A 58 -9.22 9.68 15.79
N LEU A 59 -8.66 8.66 15.14
CA LEU A 59 -8.38 7.36 15.76
C LEU A 59 -7.50 7.49 17.00
N PHE A 60 -6.46 8.32 16.95
CA PHE A 60 -5.61 8.56 18.11
C PHE A 60 -6.38 9.14 19.31
N LEU A 61 -7.27 10.10 19.07
CA LEU A 61 -8.10 10.68 20.13
C LEU A 61 -9.06 9.64 20.74
N ILE A 62 -9.65 8.80 19.90
CA ILE A 62 -10.60 7.79 20.32
C ILE A 62 -9.90 6.62 21.05
N LEU A 63 -8.74 6.18 20.57
CA LEU A 63 -7.98 5.07 21.14
C LEU A 63 -7.40 5.38 22.54
N LYS A 64 -7.40 6.63 22.98
CA LYS A 64 -7.13 6.99 24.39
C LYS A 64 -8.19 6.46 25.35
N ASN A 65 -9.41 6.27 24.90
CA ASN A 65 -10.53 5.77 25.70
C ASN A 65 -10.76 4.28 25.42
N LYS A 66 -10.56 3.42 26.42
CA LYS A 66 -10.73 1.95 26.30
C LYS A 66 -12.13 1.56 25.81
N VAL A 67 -13.18 2.25 26.27
CA VAL A 67 -14.57 1.99 25.87
C VAL A 67 -14.75 2.32 24.38
N ALA A 68 -14.28 3.49 23.94
CA ALA A 68 -14.36 3.90 22.54
C ALA A 68 -13.57 2.96 21.63
N THR A 69 -12.40 2.48 22.05
CA THR A 69 -11.60 1.48 21.33
C THR A 69 -12.38 0.18 21.15
N THR A 70 -13.01 -0.32 22.22
CA THR A 70 -13.82 -1.55 22.16
C THR A 70 -15.02 -1.38 21.22
N LEU A 71 -15.71 -0.24 21.28
CA LEU A 71 -16.82 0.06 20.37
C LEU A 71 -16.39 0.10 18.91
N ILE A 72 -15.23 0.72 18.61
CA ILE A 72 -14.70 0.74 17.24
C ILE A 72 -14.38 -0.66 16.74
N ILE A 73 -13.75 -1.50 17.56
CA ILE A 73 -13.47 -2.89 17.19
C ILE A 73 -14.79 -3.63 16.87
N ILE A 74 -15.81 -3.46 17.69
CA ILE A 74 -17.13 -4.07 17.48
C ILE A 74 -17.76 -3.57 16.16
N VAL A 75 -17.77 -2.26 15.93
CA VAL A 75 -18.31 -1.66 14.69
C VAL A 75 -17.53 -2.17 13.46
N CYS A 76 -16.21 -2.21 13.51
CA CYS A 76 -15.40 -2.77 12.43
C CYS A 76 -15.72 -4.23 12.16
N MET A 77 -15.87 -5.05 13.21
CA MET A 77 -16.28 -6.45 13.07
C MET A 77 -17.68 -6.59 12.45
N LEU A 78 -18.64 -5.78 12.87
CA LEU A 78 -19.99 -5.78 12.28
C LEU A 78 -19.98 -5.36 10.81
N LEU A 79 -19.19 -4.36 10.44
CA LEU A 79 -19.04 -3.92 9.05
C LEU A 79 -18.41 -5.02 8.16
N LEU A 80 -17.46 -5.79 8.72
CA LEU A 80 -16.85 -6.91 8.03
C LEU A 80 -17.83 -8.08 7.81
N ILE A 81 -18.64 -8.42 8.83
CA ILE A 81 -19.62 -9.50 8.76
C ILE A 81 -20.73 -9.15 7.76
N ASN A 82 -21.21 -7.93 7.75
CA ASN A 82 -22.33 -7.50 6.92
C ASN A 82 -21.93 -7.14 5.47
N ASN A 83 -20.68 -7.33 5.06
CA ASN A 83 -20.19 -6.93 3.72
C ASN A 83 -20.65 -5.52 3.32
N PHE A 84 -20.65 -4.60 4.27
CA PHE A 84 -21.22 -3.26 4.10
C PHE A 84 -20.41 -2.48 3.05
N LYS A 85 -21.02 -2.26 1.89
CA LYS A 85 -20.46 -1.40 0.83
C LYS A 85 -20.90 0.03 1.09
N PHE A 86 -19.98 0.85 1.58
CA PHE A 86 -20.21 2.28 1.70
C PHE A 86 -20.09 2.92 0.31
N HIS A 87 -21.20 3.08 -0.38
CA HIS A 87 -21.25 3.57 -1.77
C HIS A 87 -20.43 2.69 -2.74
N SER A 88 -20.73 2.74 -4.03
CA SER A 88 -20.03 2.00 -5.09
C SER A 88 -18.54 2.34 -5.24
N ILE A 89 -18.07 3.40 -4.56
CA ILE A 89 -16.71 3.96 -4.68
C ILE A 89 -15.74 3.38 -3.64
N ILE A 90 -16.23 3.01 -2.42
CA ILE A 90 -15.40 2.56 -1.30
C ILE A 90 -15.93 1.22 -0.79
N ASP A 91 -15.08 0.20 -0.87
CA ASP A 91 -15.35 -1.11 -0.27
C ASP A 91 -14.68 -1.17 1.11
N SER A 92 -15.49 -1.15 2.17
CA SER A 92 -15.01 -1.14 3.56
C SER A 92 -14.15 -2.35 3.92
N ARG A 93 -14.26 -3.47 3.18
CA ARG A 93 -13.48 -4.69 3.43
C ARG A 93 -11.98 -4.47 3.32
N TYR A 94 -11.51 -3.52 2.51
CA TYR A 94 -10.07 -3.22 2.38
C TYR A 94 -9.45 -2.66 3.66
N PHE A 95 -10.23 -2.07 4.57
CA PHE A 95 -9.71 -1.58 5.85
C PHE A 95 -9.21 -2.70 6.77
N ILE A 96 -9.62 -3.96 6.52
CA ILE A 96 -9.11 -5.11 7.29
C ILE A 96 -7.59 -5.25 7.17
N PHE A 97 -6.99 -4.90 6.03
CA PHE A 97 -5.54 -4.99 5.84
C PHE A 97 -4.78 -3.97 6.70
N PHE A 98 -5.34 -2.78 6.92
CA PHE A 98 -4.78 -1.82 7.88
C PHE A 98 -4.90 -2.31 9.31
N MET A 99 -6.04 -2.95 9.64
CA MET A 99 -6.24 -3.56 10.96
C MET A 99 -5.26 -4.72 11.20
N ILE A 100 -5.00 -5.57 10.21
CA ILE A 100 -4.01 -6.66 10.30
C ILE A 100 -2.64 -6.10 10.71
N GLY A 101 -2.19 -5.01 10.08
CA GLY A 101 -0.93 -4.35 10.44
C GLY A 101 -0.91 -3.85 11.89
N GLY A 102 -1.98 -3.16 12.31
CA GLY A 102 -2.12 -2.66 13.69
C GLY A 102 -2.17 -3.77 14.73
N ILE A 103 -2.99 -4.80 14.49
CA ILE A 103 -3.14 -5.97 15.39
C ILE A 103 -1.82 -6.73 15.49
N SER A 104 -1.10 -6.93 14.38
CA SER A 104 0.19 -7.62 14.37
C SER A 104 1.23 -6.92 15.25
N ASN A 105 1.30 -5.58 15.17
CA ASN A 105 2.19 -4.79 16.01
C ASN A 105 1.78 -4.87 17.51
N TYR A 106 0.48 -4.82 17.79
CA TYR A 106 -0.04 -4.95 19.17
C TYR A 106 0.28 -6.32 19.74
N ILE A 107 0.03 -7.41 19.00
CA ILE A 107 0.35 -8.78 19.43
C ILE A 107 1.86 -8.92 19.65
N CYS A 108 2.70 -8.41 18.74
CA CYS A 108 4.15 -8.47 18.90
C CYS A 108 4.60 -7.80 20.21
N LYS A 109 4.06 -6.63 20.56
CA LYS A 109 4.35 -5.96 21.84
C LYS A 109 3.92 -6.78 23.05
N LEU A 110 2.78 -7.46 22.99
CA LEU A 110 2.32 -8.35 24.07
C LEU A 110 3.27 -9.56 24.24
N LEU A 111 3.88 -10.01 23.14
CA LEU A 111 4.78 -11.15 23.13
C LEU A 111 6.22 -10.78 23.50
N GLU A 112 6.59 -9.48 23.56
CA GLU A 112 7.97 -9.04 23.86
C GLU A 112 8.55 -9.68 25.14
N ASN A 113 7.71 -9.93 26.13
CA ASN A 113 8.12 -10.56 27.38
C ASN A 113 8.19 -12.11 27.29
N ASN A 114 7.75 -12.71 26.20
CA ASN A 114 7.76 -14.16 26.01
C ASN A 114 8.77 -14.57 24.95
N ILE A 115 10.03 -14.66 25.38
CA ILE A 115 11.18 -14.98 24.51
C ILE A 115 10.96 -16.27 23.73
N LYS A 116 10.38 -17.31 24.36
CA LYS A 116 10.14 -18.60 23.70
C LYS A 116 9.20 -18.49 22.50
N LEU A 117 8.10 -17.74 22.63
CA LEU A 117 7.15 -17.54 21.52
C LEU A 117 7.78 -16.73 20.37
N ILE A 118 8.58 -15.72 20.70
CA ILE A 118 9.30 -14.93 19.68
C ILE A 118 10.32 -15.83 18.93
N GLU A 119 11.05 -16.69 19.62
CA GLU A 119 11.97 -17.64 19.00
C GLU A 119 11.24 -18.62 18.07
N ILE A 120 10.08 -19.13 18.49
CA ILE A 120 9.23 -19.97 17.63
C ILE A 120 8.83 -19.21 16.37
N LEU A 121 8.32 -17.97 16.48
CA LEU A 121 7.92 -17.15 15.33
C LEU A 121 9.08 -16.84 14.38
N ARG A 122 10.30 -16.75 14.88
CA ARG A 122 11.54 -16.54 14.09
C ARG A 122 12.10 -17.81 13.48
N ASN A 123 11.57 -18.98 13.83
CA ASN A 123 12.10 -20.26 13.36
C ASN A 123 11.90 -20.41 11.83
N ARG A 124 12.88 -21.03 11.18
CA ARG A 124 12.85 -21.34 9.74
C ARG A 124 11.66 -22.23 9.35
N LEU A 125 11.27 -23.17 10.21
CA LEU A 125 10.11 -24.04 9.95
C LEU A 125 8.83 -23.22 9.85
N ILE A 126 8.63 -22.24 10.74
CA ILE A 126 7.47 -21.35 10.68
C ILE A 126 7.49 -20.54 9.36
N SER A 127 8.67 -20.07 8.94
CA SER A 127 8.80 -19.37 7.64
C SER A 127 8.36 -20.27 6.47
N ILE A 128 8.76 -21.55 6.47
CA ILE A 128 8.37 -22.52 5.43
C ILE A 128 6.85 -22.71 5.45
N ILE A 129 6.28 -22.98 6.63
CA ILE A 129 4.83 -23.22 6.77
C ILE A 129 4.04 -22.00 6.27
N LEU A 130 4.40 -20.80 6.71
CA LEU A 130 3.71 -19.57 6.31
C LEU A 130 3.84 -19.31 4.82
N MET A 131 5.00 -19.55 4.21
CA MET A 131 5.20 -19.40 2.76
C MET A 131 4.36 -20.42 1.98
N VAL A 132 4.32 -21.67 2.41
CA VAL A 132 3.50 -22.71 1.77
C VAL A 132 2.01 -22.34 1.87
N LEU A 133 1.55 -21.87 3.02
CA LEU A 133 0.17 -21.42 3.20
C LEU A 133 -0.18 -20.21 2.33
N LEU A 134 0.71 -19.23 2.19
CA LEU A 134 0.52 -18.09 1.29
C LEU A 134 0.45 -18.55 -0.18
N ILE A 135 1.35 -19.43 -0.60
CA ILE A 135 1.34 -20.02 -1.93
C ILE A 135 0.01 -20.77 -2.17
N TYR A 136 -0.43 -21.56 -1.20
CA TYR A 136 -1.72 -22.25 -1.28
C TYR A 136 -2.88 -21.26 -1.45
N VAL A 137 -2.97 -20.20 -0.65
CA VAL A 137 -4.00 -19.16 -0.80
C VAL A 137 -3.97 -18.54 -2.18
N PHE A 138 -2.77 -18.25 -2.71
CA PHE A 138 -2.62 -17.63 -4.03
C PHE A 138 -3.12 -18.53 -5.17
N PHE A 139 -2.81 -19.84 -5.14
CA PHE A 139 -3.17 -20.77 -6.20
C PHE A 139 -4.54 -21.45 -6.03
N SER A 140 -5.11 -21.46 -4.82
CA SER A 140 -6.40 -22.12 -4.54
C SER A 140 -7.62 -21.38 -5.10
N GLY A 141 -7.46 -20.14 -5.60
CA GLY A 141 -8.58 -19.31 -6.02
C GLY A 141 -9.46 -18.82 -4.86
N VAL A 142 -9.10 -19.10 -3.62
CA VAL A 142 -9.78 -18.57 -2.43
C VAL A 142 -9.63 -17.06 -2.40
N GLY A 143 -10.75 -16.33 -2.34
CA GLY A 143 -10.71 -14.86 -2.34
C GLY A 143 -9.95 -14.31 -1.13
N ILE A 144 -9.30 -13.15 -1.32
CA ILE A 144 -8.50 -12.46 -0.27
C ILE A 144 -9.31 -12.09 0.98
N PHE A 145 -10.63 -11.93 0.84
CA PHE A 145 -11.54 -11.63 1.95
C PHE A 145 -12.12 -12.87 2.64
N ASN A 146 -11.68 -14.07 2.25
CA ASN A 146 -12.04 -15.27 2.97
C ASN A 146 -11.34 -15.28 4.33
N ILE A 147 -12.04 -15.75 5.35
CA ILE A 147 -11.52 -15.78 6.73
C ILE A 147 -10.21 -16.57 6.84
N PHE A 148 -10.05 -17.64 6.08
CA PHE A 148 -8.84 -18.43 6.02
C PHE A 148 -7.65 -17.62 5.48
N SER A 149 -7.85 -16.88 4.36
CA SER A 149 -6.84 -16.00 3.79
C SER A 149 -6.44 -14.88 4.75
N ILE A 150 -7.42 -14.28 5.44
CA ILE A 150 -7.20 -13.23 6.43
C ILE A 150 -6.36 -13.74 7.62
N ILE A 151 -6.67 -14.93 8.15
CA ILE A 151 -5.91 -15.54 9.25
C ILE A 151 -4.47 -15.82 8.83
N ILE A 152 -4.24 -16.38 7.64
CA ILE A 152 -2.89 -16.64 7.15
C ILE A 152 -2.09 -15.34 6.98
N LEU A 153 -2.70 -14.31 6.41
CA LEU A 153 -2.06 -12.99 6.28
C LEU A 153 -1.72 -12.39 7.65
N LEU A 154 -2.64 -12.49 8.63
CA LEU A 154 -2.39 -12.01 9.99
C LEU A 154 -1.20 -12.73 10.63
N LEU A 155 -1.17 -14.07 10.56
CA LEU A 155 -0.08 -14.87 11.12
C LEU A 155 1.26 -14.56 10.45
N PHE A 156 1.26 -14.38 9.12
CA PHE A 156 2.43 -13.98 8.36
C PHE A 156 2.96 -12.61 8.80
N PHE A 157 2.08 -11.60 8.94
CA PHE A 157 2.46 -10.28 9.41
C PHE A 157 2.97 -10.30 10.85
N ILE A 158 2.34 -11.07 11.77
CA ILE A 158 2.82 -11.23 13.15
C ILE A 158 4.24 -11.80 13.15
N ALA A 159 4.51 -12.84 12.38
CA ALA A 159 5.84 -13.44 12.31
C ALA A 159 6.90 -12.42 11.85
N ILE A 160 6.63 -11.65 10.79
CA ILE A 160 7.54 -10.63 10.28
C ILE A 160 7.77 -9.51 11.29
N VAL A 161 6.72 -8.97 11.90
CA VAL A 161 6.81 -7.89 12.90
C VAL A 161 7.59 -8.37 14.13
N CYS A 162 7.43 -9.64 14.53
CA CYS A 162 8.21 -10.25 15.62
C CYS A 162 9.67 -10.58 15.22
N GLY A 163 10.09 -10.24 13.98
CA GLY A 163 11.49 -10.33 13.54
C GLY A 163 11.83 -11.59 12.74
N ASN A 164 10.85 -12.30 12.17
CA ASN A 164 11.12 -13.33 11.18
C ASN A 164 11.66 -12.68 9.89
N ASN A 165 12.82 -13.10 9.44
CA ASN A 165 13.51 -12.50 8.31
C ASN A 165 13.38 -13.28 6.99
N LEU A 166 12.50 -14.31 6.96
CA LEU A 166 12.27 -15.17 5.79
C LEU A 166 13.60 -15.71 5.20
N PHE A 167 14.32 -16.47 5.98
CA PHE A 167 15.65 -17.04 5.63
C PHE A 167 16.74 -15.98 5.39
N GLY A 168 16.59 -14.77 5.89
CA GLY A 168 17.50 -13.65 5.65
C GLY A 168 17.15 -12.82 4.42
N ALA A 169 16.15 -13.21 3.63
CA ALA A 169 15.76 -12.48 2.42
C ALA A 169 15.42 -11.02 2.71
N LEU A 170 14.67 -10.74 3.79
CA LEU A 170 14.29 -9.37 4.18
C LEU A 170 15.46 -8.53 4.71
N THR A 171 16.60 -9.15 5.03
CA THR A 171 17.80 -8.43 5.52
C THR A 171 18.81 -8.13 4.41
N LEU A 172 18.60 -8.65 3.21
CA LEU A 172 19.44 -8.35 2.05
C LEU A 172 19.41 -6.84 1.74
N LYS A 173 20.56 -6.28 1.39
CA LYS A 173 20.68 -4.85 1.00
C LYS A 173 19.72 -4.49 -0.14
N GLY A 174 19.61 -5.37 -1.15
CA GLY A 174 18.69 -5.18 -2.27
C GLY A 174 17.22 -5.17 -1.85
N ALA A 175 16.81 -6.09 -0.95
CA ALA A 175 15.43 -6.14 -0.44
C ALA A 175 15.09 -4.87 0.37
N ARG A 176 16.01 -4.37 1.19
CA ARG A 176 15.82 -3.10 1.91
C ARG A 176 15.69 -1.93 0.97
N LEU A 177 16.57 -1.82 -0.04
CA LEU A 177 16.50 -0.76 -1.03
C LEU A 177 15.18 -0.80 -1.80
N LEU A 178 14.75 -1.98 -2.26
CA LEU A 178 13.46 -2.16 -2.92
C LEU A 178 12.28 -1.79 -2.00
N GLY A 179 12.39 -2.10 -0.70
CA GLY A 179 11.42 -1.69 0.30
C GLY A 179 11.33 -0.16 0.44
N GLU A 180 12.46 0.54 0.48
CA GLU A 180 12.50 2.00 0.56
C GLU A 180 11.87 2.68 -0.66
N ILE A 181 12.11 2.17 -1.87
CA ILE A 181 11.56 2.76 -3.10
C ILE A 181 10.24 2.14 -3.54
N SER A 182 9.66 1.22 -2.75
CA SER A 182 8.47 0.44 -3.12
C SER A 182 7.26 1.31 -3.44
N TYR A 183 7.06 2.40 -2.71
CA TYR A 183 5.98 3.35 -2.95
C TYR A 183 6.15 4.07 -4.29
N SER A 184 7.35 4.55 -4.58
CA SER A 184 7.68 5.14 -5.89
C SER A 184 7.50 4.13 -7.02
N ILE A 185 7.91 2.85 -6.84
CA ILE A 185 7.67 1.77 -7.82
C ILE A 185 6.18 1.62 -8.06
N TYR A 186 5.39 1.52 -6.99
CA TYR A 186 3.96 1.33 -7.05
C TYR A 186 3.25 2.45 -7.83
N LEU A 187 3.64 3.70 -7.64
CA LEU A 187 3.02 4.83 -8.32
C LEU A 187 3.42 4.96 -9.80
N ILE A 188 4.66 4.63 -10.13
CA ILE A 188 5.25 4.99 -11.43
C ILE A 188 5.24 3.84 -12.43
N HIS A 189 5.23 2.56 -11.97
CA HIS A 189 5.37 1.42 -12.88
C HIS A 189 4.37 1.46 -14.04
N GLY A 190 3.12 1.83 -13.79
CA GLY A 190 2.10 1.95 -14.82
C GLY A 190 2.48 2.96 -15.88
N CYS A 191 2.90 4.15 -15.47
CA CYS A 191 3.30 5.22 -16.39
C CYS A 191 4.52 4.82 -17.24
N VAL A 192 5.51 4.14 -16.65
CA VAL A 192 6.71 3.68 -17.36
C VAL A 192 6.36 2.60 -18.36
N ILE A 193 5.60 1.59 -17.94
CA ILE A 193 5.14 0.50 -18.81
C ILE A 193 4.35 1.09 -19.97
N PHE A 194 3.35 1.94 -19.70
CA PHE A 194 2.53 2.57 -20.72
C PHE A 194 3.36 3.37 -21.71
N SER A 195 4.33 4.17 -21.23
CA SER A 195 5.20 4.98 -22.08
C SER A 195 6.09 4.12 -22.99
N ILE A 196 6.69 3.04 -22.46
CA ILE A 196 7.53 2.13 -23.24
C ILE A 196 6.70 1.46 -24.34
N PHE A 197 5.51 0.94 -24.03
CA PHE A 197 4.66 0.27 -25.01
C PHE A 197 4.12 1.24 -26.06
N ILE A 198 3.82 2.50 -25.71
CA ILE A 198 3.45 3.54 -26.67
C ILE A 198 4.63 3.83 -27.60
N LEU A 199 5.83 4.09 -27.06
CA LEU A 199 7.02 4.40 -27.84
C LEU A 199 7.37 3.27 -28.81
N MET A 200 7.16 2.02 -28.41
CA MET A 200 7.37 0.86 -29.27
C MET A 200 6.23 0.62 -30.27
N ASN A 201 5.14 1.38 -30.19
CA ASN A 201 3.92 1.21 -30.99
C ASN A 201 3.34 -0.23 -30.98
N LYS A 202 3.55 -0.95 -29.87
CA LYS A 202 3.28 -2.39 -29.73
C LYS A 202 2.30 -2.72 -28.59
N PHE A 203 1.18 -1.99 -28.50
CA PHE A 203 0.13 -2.33 -27.52
C PHE A 203 -0.63 -3.63 -27.80
N SER A 204 -0.61 -4.09 -29.04
CA SER A 204 -1.28 -5.33 -29.47
C SER A 204 -0.37 -6.08 -30.43
N GLY A 205 -0.06 -7.32 -30.10
CA GLY A 205 0.61 -8.23 -31.01
C GLY A 205 2.03 -8.68 -30.66
N LEU A 206 2.49 -8.47 -29.41
CA LEU A 206 3.71 -9.11 -28.94
C LEU A 206 3.48 -10.61 -28.73
N SER A 207 4.38 -11.42 -29.24
CA SER A 207 4.44 -12.86 -28.90
C SER A 207 4.91 -13.05 -27.45
N LEU A 208 4.63 -14.23 -26.88
CA LEU A 208 5.07 -14.56 -25.50
C LEU A 208 6.59 -14.42 -25.35
N SER A 209 7.36 -14.81 -26.35
CA SER A 209 8.82 -14.70 -26.34
C SER A 209 9.30 -13.25 -26.32
N GLU A 210 8.68 -12.35 -27.06
CA GLU A 210 8.98 -10.92 -27.03
C GLU A 210 8.68 -10.30 -25.65
N TYR A 211 7.55 -10.71 -25.01
CA TYR A 211 7.24 -10.30 -23.64
C TYR A 211 8.32 -10.76 -22.66
N LEU A 212 8.72 -12.03 -22.71
CA LEU A 212 9.72 -12.57 -21.80
C LEU A 212 11.08 -11.88 -21.92
N ILE A 213 11.47 -11.47 -23.13
CA ILE A 213 12.71 -10.72 -23.36
C ILE A 213 12.57 -9.26 -22.90
N LEU A 214 11.43 -8.61 -23.14
CA LEU A 214 11.22 -7.19 -22.85
C LEU A 214 11.03 -6.91 -21.36
N MET A 215 10.36 -7.79 -20.61
CA MET A 215 10.00 -7.56 -19.23
C MET A 215 11.18 -7.28 -18.27
N PRO A 216 12.34 -7.95 -18.36
CA PRO A 216 13.50 -7.60 -17.55
C PRO A 216 13.96 -6.16 -17.77
N PHE A 217 14.00 -5.68 -19.03
CA PHE A 217 14.39 -4.32 -19.36
C PHE A 217 13.39 -3.29 -18.83
N VAL A 218 12.09 -3.57 -18.98
CA VAL A 218 11.01 -2.75 -18.43
C VAL A 218 11.13 -2.68 -16.90
N THR A 219 11.39 -3.81 -16.24
CA THR A 219 11.58 -3.87 -14.80
C THR A 219 12.77 -3.01 -14.35
N ILE A 220 13.90 -3.11 -15.03
CA ILE A 220 15.07 -2.28 -14.74
C ILE A 220 14.74 -0.80 -14.93
N ALA A 221 14.05 -0.43 -16.01
CA ALA A 221 13.62 0.94 -16.26
C ALA A 221 12.70 1.47 -15.16
N VAL A 222 11.71 0.66 -14.71
CA VAL A 222 10.81 1.00 -13.60
C VAL A 222 11.61 1.24 -12.33
N VAL A 223 12.50 0.32 -11.93
CA VAL A 223 13.30 0.44 -10.71
C VAL A 223 14.22 1.68 -10.78
N PHE A 224 14.83 1.93 -11.92
CA PHE A 224 15.70 3.09 -12.13
C PHE A 224 14.94 4.40 -11.98
N ILE A 225 13.84 4.58 -12.73
CA ILE A 225 13.02 5.80 -12.68
C ILE A 225 12.42 5.99 -11.28
N SER A 226 11.94 4.91 -10.64
CA SER A 226 11.41 4.97 -9.28
C SER A 226 12.48 5.37 -8.25
N SER A 227 13.72 4.91 -8.42
CA SER A 227 14.84 5.33 -7.57
C SER A 227 15.14 6.83 -7.69
N LEU A 228 15.04 7.39 -8.89
CA LEU A 228 15.17 8.83 -9.11
C LEU A 228 14.03 9.60 -8.44
N THR A 229 12.79 9.14 -8.62
CA THR A 229 11.61 9.77 -8.00
C THR A 229 11.68 9.72 -6.48
N TYR A 230 12.06 8.59 -5.92
CA TYR A 230 12.30 8.46 -4.47
C TYR A 230 13.33 9.48 -3.99
N ARG A 231 14.49 9.55 -4.66
CA ARG A 231 15.60 10.42 -4.26
C ARG A 231 15.25 11.91 -4.33
N PHE A 232 14.53 12.34 -5.38
CA PHE A 232 14.28 13.75 -5.64
C PHE A 232 12.97 14.28 -5.07
N ILE A 233 11.97 13.39 -4.86
CA ILE A 233 10.65 13.79 -4.40
C ILE A 233 10.36 13.19 -3.02
N GLU A 234 10.36 11.85 -2.90
CA GLU A 234 9.87 11.17 -1.71
C GLU A 234 10.80 11.37 -0.50
N ALA A 235 12.09 11.11 -0.65
CA ALA A 235 13.05 11.24 0.45
C ALA A 235 13.16 12.66 1.03
N PRO A 236 13.16 13.76 0.22
CA PRO A 236 13.09 15.13 0.75
C PRO A 236 11.81 15.38 1.55
N CYS A 237 10.63 14.93 1.07
CA CYS A 237 9.37 15.09 1.78
C CYS A 237 9.36 14.33 3.12
N ILE A 238 9.88 13.09 3.15
CA ILE A 238 10.04 12.32 4.39
C ILE A 238 10.95 13.07 5.38
N ASN A 239 12.05 13.63 4.91
CA ASN A 239 12.98 14.37 5.77
C ASN A 239 12.36 15.65 6.34
N ILE A 240 11.53 16.36 5.57
CA ILE A 240 10.76 17.51 6.07
C ILE A 240 9.79 17.05 7.17
N GLY A 241 9.05 15.96 6.94
CA GLY A 241 8.14 15.40 7.93
C GLY A 241 8.85 15.04 9.25
N LYS A 242 10.03 14.41 9.17
CA LYS A 242 10.86 14.09 10.36
C LYS A 242 11.33 15.35 11.09
N LYS A 243 11.72 16.42 10.38
CA LYS A 243 12.10 17.70 11.00
C LYS A 243 10.95 18.32 11.77
N ILE A 244 9.76 18.37 11.17
CA ILE A 244 8.55 18.88 11.80
C ILE A 244 8.24 18.07 13.07
N GLN A 245 8.26 16.74 13.00
CA GLN A 245 8.02 15.87 14.16
C GLN A 245 9.01 16.14 15.31
N ASN A 246 10.28 16.35 15.00
CA ASN A 246 11.31 16.64 16.02
C ASN A 246 11.07 17.98 16.70
N ILE A 247 10.61 19.02 15.98
CA ILE A 247 10.26 20.32 16.54
C ILE A 247 9.10 20.18 17.53
N TYR A 248 8.03 19.43 17.16
CA TYR A 248 6.90 19.18 18.06
C TYR A 248 7.31 18.43 19.33
N ARG A 249 8.10 17.37 19.20
CA ARG A 249 8.62 16.62 20.36
C ARG A 249 9.49 17.47 21.28
N PHE A 250 10.29 18.38 20.73
CA PHE A 250 11.13 19.30 21.52
C PHE A 250 10.26 20.28 22.31
N ASN A 251 9.24 20.85 21.70
CA ASN A 251 8.32 21.80 22.34
C ASN A 251 7.48 21.11 23.43
N GLU A 252 7.02 19.89 23.23
CA GLU A 252 6.29 19.11 24.23
C GLU A 252 7.15 18.84 25.47
N LYS A 253 8.41 18.41 25.28
CA LYS A 253 9.34 18.23 26.40
C LYS A 253 9.62 19.54 27.16
N LYS A 254 9.71 20.65 26.45
CA LYS A 254 9.94 21.96 27.08
C LYS A 254 8.73 22.43 27.89
N SER A 255 7.52 22.16 27.45
CA SER A 255 6.28 22.48 28.19
C SER A 255 6.13 21.64 29.47
N ILE A 256 6.57 20.37 29.46
CA ILE A 256 6.54 19.49 30.63
C ILE A 256 7.56 19.88 31.68
N VAL A 257 8.70 20.45 31.29
CA VAL A 257 9.75 20.90 32.22
C VAL A 257 9.45 22.27 32.85
N MET A 258 8.53 23.04 32.27
CA MET A 258 8.11 24.36 32.76
C MET A 258 6.86 24.34 33.65
N CYS A 259 6.20 23.17 33.81
CA CYS A 259 5.14 22.90 34.78
C CYS A 259 5.71 22.13 35.98
#